data_ae7b9adadfe7ad8f780d2c12180b1ea2
#
_entry.id   ae7b9adadfe7ad8f780d2c12180b1ea2
#
_cell.length_a   1.000
_cell.length_b   1.000
_cell.length_c   1.000
_cell.angle_alpha   90.00
_cell.angle_beta   90.00
_cell.angle_gamma   90.00
#
_symmetry.space_group_name_H-M   'P 1'
#
loop_
_entity.id
_entity.type
_entity.pdbx_description
1 polymer ?
#
loop_
_entity_poly.entity_id
_entity_poly.type
_entity_poly.pdbx_seq_one_letter_code
_entity_poly.pdbx_strand_id
1 'polypeptide(L)'
;MRKLSKIIFILVFIVLTLRLLTVNAEGIPPEERIGGEPFRAECTAYCDSGITASGKPTVEGLTLGGAPEWISCMAVLYEVDADGSIGDFIGLYEVMDTGWGRDGDALRGETVDMFMEDYDACIQWGRRDVYVQIIDGKG
;
A
#
# COMPACT_ATOMS: atom_id res chain seq x y z
N MET A 1 25.34 38.11 5.46
CA MET A 1 23.89 38.03 5.27
C MET A 1 23.48 37.44 3.91
N ARG A 2 24.04 37.85 2.80
CA ARG A 2 23.69 37.30 1.45
C ARG A 2 23.98 35.78 1.28
N LYS A 3 25.00 35.22 1.94
CA LYS A 3 25.37 33.79 1.84
C LYS A 3 24.40 32.89 2.64
N LEU A 4 23.95 33.35 3.82
CA LEU A 4 23.03 32.61 4.68
C LEU A 4 21.63 32.51 4.05
N SER A 5 21.19 33.59 3.39
CA SER A 5 19.91 33.61 2.66
C SER A 5 19.88 32.59 1.50
N LYS A 6 21.01 32.44 0.76
CA LYS A 6 21.09 31.46 -0.34
C LYS A 6 21.09 30.02 0.17
N ILE A 7 21.75 29.74 1.30
CA ILE A 7 21.76 28.39 1.91
C ILE A 7 20.38 28.03 2.40
N ILE A 8 19.65 28.93 3.06
CA ILE A 8 18.28 28.72 3.50
C ILE A 8 17.35 28.47 2.31
N PHE A 9 17.51 29.21 1.20
CA PHE A 9 16.70 29.03 0.00
C PHE A 9 16.95 27.67 -0.67
N ILE A 10 18.19 27.20 -0.72
CA ILE A 10 18.57 25.88 -1.24
C ILE A 10 18.01 24.77 -0.35
N LEU A 11 18.11 24.90 0.97
CA LEU A 11 17.56 23.92 1.91
C LEU A 11 16.03 23.84 1.82
N VAL A 12 15.34 24.96 1.73
CA VAL A 12 13.88 25.00 1.54
C VAL A 12 13.49 24.40 0.20
N PHE A 13 14.25 24.67 -0.88
CA PHE A 13 14.01 24.08 -2.19
C PHE A 13 14.24 22.57 -2.21
N ILE A 14 15.30 22.07 -1.54
CA ILE A 14 15.57 20.63 -1.40
C ILE A 14 14.47 19.95 -0.58
N VAL A 15 14.01 20.55 0.51
CA VAL A 15 12.90 20.00 1.32
C VAL A 15 11.59 20.02 0.54
N LEU A 16 11.33 21.04 -0.26
CA LEU A 16 10.15 21.11 -1.13
C LEU A 16 10.22 20.08 -2.27
N THR A 17 11.37 19.87 -2.87
CA THR A 17 11.56 18.86 -3.93
C THR A 17 11.53 17.43 -3.39
N LEU A 18 12.05 17.18 -2.18
CA LEU A 18 11.88 15.87 -1.53
C LEU A 18 10.42 15.57 -1.16
N ARG A 19 9.60 16.59 -0.84
CA ARG A 19 8.17 16.40 -0.61
C ARG A 19 7.35 16.16 -1.89
N LEU A 20 7.87 16.60 -3.05
CA LEU A 20 7.25 16.33 -4.36
C LEU A 20 7.52 14.92 -4.89
N LEU A 21 8.41 14.15 -4.24
CA LEU A 21 8.71 12.74 -4.59
C LEU A 21 7.83 11.72 -3.86
N THR A 22 6.95 12.14 -2.94
CA THR A 22 5.82 11.30 -2.55
C THR A 22 4.78 11.40 -3.65
N VAL A 23 4.84 10.48 -4.60
CA VAL A 23 3.80 10.34 -5.61
C VAL A 23 2.48 10.06 -4.88
N ASN A 24 1.62 11.06 -4.81
CA ASN A 24 0.23 10.80 -4.50
C ASN A 24 -0.28 9.92 -5.64
N ALA A 25 -0.59 8.67 -5.32
CA ALA A 25 -1.17 7.74 -6.28
C ALA A 25 -2.60 8.13 -6.71
N GLU A 26 -3.10 9.26 -6.21
CA GLU A 26 -4.37 9.83 -6.65
C GLU A 26 -4.31 10.08 -8.17
N GLY A 27 -5.14 9.35 -8.90
CA GLY A 27 -5.26 9.47 -10.36
C GLY A 27 -4.35 8.56 -11.18
N ILE A 28 -3.45 7.76 -10.58
CA ILE A 28 -2.70 6.72 -11.30
C ILE A 28 -3.54 5.43 -11.30
N PRO A 29 -3.91 4.88 -12.47
CA PRO A 29 -4.65 3.63 -12.55
C PRO A 29 -3.89 2.47 -11.88
N PRO A 30 -4.60 1.46 -11.31
CA PRO A 30 -3.95 0.34 -10.63
C PRO A 30 -2.92 -0.41 -11.48
N GLU A 31 -3.18 -0.62 -12.76
CA GLU A 31 -2.29 -1.32 -13.68
C GLU A 31 -0.95 -0.59 -13.88
N GLU A 32 -0.94 0.74 -13.82
CA GLU A 32 0.28 1.56 -13.96
C GLU A 32 1.13 1.58 -12.69
N ARG A 33 0.61 1.08 -11.56
CA ARG A 33 1.35 0.98 -10.29
C ARG A 33 2.17 -0.29 -10.20
N ILE A 34 1.96 -1.27 -11.09
CA ILE A 34 2.73 -2.53 -11.11
C ILE A 34 4.18 -2.22 -11.51
N GLY A 35 5.12 -2.60 -10.63
CA GLY A 35 6.55 -2.33 -10.80
C GLY A 35 6.97 -0.89 -10.51
N GLY A 36 6.04 -0.05 -10.02
CA GLY A 36 6.29 1.35 -9.67
C GLY A 36 6.78 1.56 -8.24
N GLU A 37 6.82 2.84 -7.86
CA GLU A 37 7.20 3.26 -6.51
C GLU A 37 6.12 2.92 -5.48
N PRO A 38 6.48 2.78 -4.18
CA PRO A 38 5.50 2.64 -3.12
C PRO A 38 4.53 3.82 -3.05
N PHE A 39 3.25 3.53 -2.81
CA PHE A 39 2.20 4.53 -2.69
C PHE A 39 1.39 4.31 -1.41
N ARG A 40 0.74 5.35 -0.91
CA ARG A 40 -0.15 5.25 0.26
C ARG A 40 -1.47 4.60 -0.11
N ALA A 41 -1.92 3.70 0.76
CA ALA A 41 -3.25 3.08 0.71
C ALA A 41 -3.77 2.86 2.13
N GLU A 42 -5.08 2.70 2.27
CA GLU A 42 -5.66 2.20 3.51
C GLU A 42 -5.54 0.67 3.53
N CYS A 43 -5.15 0.11 4.66
CA CYS A 43 -5.13 -1.34 4.89
C CYS A 43 -6.16 -1.72 5.94
N THR A 44 -7.07 -2.60 5.57
CA THR A 44 -8.04 -3.26 6.45
C THR A 44 -7.64 -4.72 6.67
N ALA A 45 -8.36 -5.44 7.53
CA ALA A 45 -8.16 -6.87 7.73
C ALA A 45 -9.50 -7.61 7.71
N TYR A 46 -9.48 -8.85 7.22
CA TYR A 46 -10.64 -9.75 7.21
C TYR A 46 -10.25 -11.15 7.66
N CYS A 47 -11.20 -11.91 8.21
CA CYS A 47 -10.97 -13.26 8.74
C CYS A 47 -11.83 -14.35 8.11
N ASP A 48 -12.60 -14.03 7.07
CA ASP A 48 -13.40 -15.02 6.35
C ASP A 48 -12.51 -15.89 5.46
N SER A 49 -12.20 -17.10 5.91
CA SER A 49 -11.43 -18.07 5.15
C SER A 49 -12.25 -18.63 3.98
N GLY A 50 -11.60 -18.90 2.87
CA GLY A 50 -12.26 -19.45 1.69
C GLY A 50 -11.36 -19.47 0.45
N ILE A 51 -12.01 -19.59 -0.70
CA ILE A 51 -11.33 -19.51 -1.99
C ILE A 51 -11.38 -18.07 -2.48
N THR A 52 -10.22 -17.53 -2.76
CA THR A 52 -10.04 -16.17 -3.23
C THR A 52 -10.40 -16.01 -4.72
N ALA A 53 -10.44 -14.78 -5.22
CA ALA A 53 -10.69 -14.50 -6.63
C ALA A 53 -9.65 -15.15 -7.57
N SER A 54 -8.43 -15.41 -7.10
CA SER A 54 -7.39 -16.14 -7.85
C SER A 54 -7.62 -17.65 -7.92
N GLY A 55 -8.63 -18.18 -7.21
CA GLY A 55 -8.91 -19.61 -7.11
C GLY A 55 -8.06 -20.37 -6.07
N LYS A 56 -7.22 -19.67 -5.33
CA LYS A 56 -6.38 -20.23 -4.25
C LYS A 56 -7.08 -20.03 -2.89
N PRO A 57 -6.84 -20.91 -1.91
CA PRO A 57 -7.35 -20.68 -0.55
C PRO A 57 -6.66 -19.49 0.13
N THR A 58 -7.38 -18.86 1.07
CA THR A 58 -6.77 -17.85 1.96
C THR A 58 -5.67 -18.46 2.83
N VAL A 59 -4.57 -17.75 2.98
CA VAL A 59 -3.43 -18.14 3.81
C VAL A 59 -2.96 -16.93 4.63
N GLU A 60 -2.94 -17.06 5.97
CA GLU A 60 -2.44 -16.01 6.83
C GLU A 60 -0.95 -15.70 6.55
N GLY A 61 -0.63 -14.41 6.54
CA GLY A 61 0.72 -13.92 6.22
C GLY A 61 1.08 -13.95 4.73
N LEU A 62 0.14 -14.37 3.85
CA LEU A 62 0.36 -14.41 2.41
C LEU A 62 -0.75 -13.71 1.62
N THR A 63 -2.01 -13.91 1.98
CA THR A 63 -3.15 -13.43 1.20
C THR A 63 -3.43 -11.95 1.44
N LEU A 64 -3.48 -11.19 0.38
CA LEU A 64 -3.92 -9.79 0.34
C LEU A 64 -5.03 -9.64 -0.70
N GLY A 65 -6.05 -8.87 -0.37
CA GLY A 65 -7.04 -8.36 -1.31
C GLY A 65 -6.62 -6.98 -1.83
N GLY A 66 -6.89 -6.70 -3.08
CA GLY A 66 -6.55 -5.42 -3.70
C GLY A 66 -7.30 -5.20 -5.01
N ALA A 67 -6.78 -4.31 -5.85
CA ALA A 67 -7.34 -4.07 -7.16
C ALA A 67 -7.28 -5.35 -8.04
N PRO A 68 -8.30 -5.63 -8.87
CA PRO A 68 -8.34 -6.82 -9.72
C PRO A 68 -7.12 -6.95 -10.64
N GLU A 69 -6.57 -5.82 -11.10
CA GLU A 69 -5.40 -5.76 -11.98
C GLU A 69 -4.13 -6.27 -11.30
N TRP A 70 -4.11 -6.32 -9.95
CA TRP A 70 -2.97 -6.78 -9.17
C TRP A 70 -3.00 -8.29 -8.86
N ILE A 71 -4.07 -9.00 -9.22
CA ILE A 71 -4.18 -10.45 -8.99
C ILE A 71 -2.94 -11.15 -9.57
N SER A 72 -2.32 -12.01 -8.75
CA SER A 72 -1.05 -12.72 -9.01
C SER A 72 0.21 -11.85 -8.94
N CYS A 73 0.11 -10.56 -8.64
CA CYS A 73 1.27 -9.76 -8.26
C CYS A 73 1.64 -9.99 -6.79
N MET A 74 2.88 -9.67 -6.46
CA MET A 74 3.31 -9.56 -5.06
C MET A 74 3.12 -8.12 -4.58
N ALA A 75 2.87 -7.95 -3.28
CA ALA A 75 2.75 -6.65 -2.65
C ALA A 75 3.63 -6.59 -1.41
N VAL A 76 4.48 -5.57 -1.33
CA VAL A 76 5.23 -5.25 -0.12
C VAL A 76 4.50 -4.16 0.64
N LEU A 77 4.26 -4.37 1.91
CA LEU A 77 3.61 -3.40 2.80
C LEU A 77 4.62 -2.84 3.80
N TYR A 78 4.55 -1.52 4.00
CA TYR A 78 5.35 -0.80 5.00
C TYR A 78 4.44 0.06 5.87
N GLU A 79 4.85 0.30 7.11
CA GLU A 79 4.21 1.27 7.98
C GLU A 79 4.39 2.70 7.46
N VAL A 80 3.56 3.61 7.94
CA VAL A 80 3.72 5.05 7.73
C VAL A 80 4.30 5.64 8.99
N ASP A 81 5.48 6.24 8.91
CA ASP A 81 6.11 6.93 10.03
C ASP A 81 5.35 8.19 10.45
N ALA A 82 5.65 8.70 11.64
CA ALA A 82 5.00 9.88 12.21
C ALA A 82 5.14 11.14 11.33
N ASP A 83 6.20 11.24 10.53
CA ASP A 83 6.43 12.33 9.57
C ASP A 83 5.78 12.08 8.19
N GLY A 84 5.06 10.95 8.03
CA GLY A 84 4.40 10.55 6.79
C GLY A 84 5.29 9.83 5.78
N SER A 85 6.55 9.56 6.10
CA SER A 85 7.47 8.78 5.26
C SER A 85 7.23 7.28 5.37
N ILE A 86 7.89 6.50 4.49
CA ILE A 86 7.87 5.03 4.56
C ILE A 86 8.60 4.59 5.82
N GLY A 87 7.91 3.79 6.63
CA GLY A 87 8.41 3.23 7.89
C GLY A 87 8.85 1.77 7.75
N ASP A 88 8.65 1.01 8.84
CA ASP A 88 9.10 -0.37 8.95
C ASP A 88 8.36 -1.31 7.99
N PHE A 89 9.06 -2.36 7.56
CA PHE A 89 8.49 -3.43 6.75
C PHE A 89 7.43 -4.21 7.56
N ILE A 90 6.23 -4.35 6.97
CA ILE A 90 5.13 -5.13 7.55
C ILE A 90 5.18 -6.56 7.03
N GLY A 91 5.26 -6.75 5.71
CA GLY A 91 5.25 -8.07 5.12
C GLY A 91 5.28 -8.07 3.59
N LEU A 92 5.45 -9.27 3.04
CA LEU A 92 5.38 -9.58 1.62
C LEU A 92 4.17 -10.50 1.41
N TYR A 93 3.26 -10.07 0.55
CA TYR A 93 1.97 -10.73 0.30
C TYR A 93 1.81 -11.04 -1.18
N GLU A 94 0.96 -12.01 -1.50
CA GLU A 94 0.44 -12.21 -2.86
C GLU A 94 -0.96 -11.59 -2.93
N VAL A 95 -1.22 -10.78 -3.94
CA VAL A 95 -2.58 -10.29 -4.20
C VAL A 95 -3.38 -11.44 -4.82
N MET A 96 -4.18 -12.09 -3.98
CA MET A 96 -4.94 -13.30 -4.32
C MET A 96 -6.42 -13.02 -4.44
N ASP A 97 -6.90 -11.94 -3.82
CA ASP A 97 -8.31 -11.60 -3.75
C ASP A 97 -8.57 -10.17 -4.18
N THR A 98 -9.82 -9.87 -4.50
CA THR A 98 -10.27 -8.50 -4.72
C THR A 98 -10.68 -7.91 -3.37
N GLY A 99 -10.18 -6.71 -3.06
CA GLY A 99 -10.51 -6.05 -1.80
C GLY A 99 -11.98 -5.61 -1.73
N TRP A 100 -12.51 -5.56 -0.52
CA TRP A 100 -13.83 -5.00 -0.20
C TRP A 100 -13.66 -3.54 0.25
N GLY A 101 -13.43 -2.63 -0.69
CA GLY A 101 -13.37 -1.22 -0.38
C GLY A 101 -14.75 -0.59 -0.24
N ARG A 102 -14.82 0.57 0.41
CA ARG A 102 -16.01 1.43 0.36
C ARG A 102 -16.06 2.11 -1.01
N ASP A 103 -17.26 2.21 -1.61
CA ASP A 103 -17.49 2.99 -2.82
C ASP A 103 -16.50 2.74 -3.98
N GLY A 104 -15.96 1.53 -4.08
CA GLY A 104 -15.03 1.12 -5.12
C GLY A 104 -13.56 1.49 -4.85
N ASP A 105 -13.17 1.84 -3.63
CA ASP A 105 -11.79 2.19 -3.25
C ASP A 105 -10.80 1.08 -3.62
N ALA A 106 -11.17 -0.19 -3.37
CA ALA A 106 -10.34 -1.33 -3.72
C ALA A 106 -10.13 -1.45 -5.24
N LEU A 107 -11.17 -1.15 -6.04
CA LEU A 107 -11.07 -1.15 -7.50
C LEU A 107 -10.11 -0.06 -8.02
N ARG A 108 -10.00 1.05 -7.29
CA ARG A 108 -9.06 2.13 -7.61
C ARG A 108 -7.67 1.92 -7.01
N GLY A 109 -7.47 0.84 -6.24
CA GLY A 109 -6.23 0.56 -5.55
C GLY A 109 -5.92 1.54 -4.40
N GLU A 110 -6.94 2.11 -3.78
CA GLU A 110 -6.85 3.01 -2.63
C GLU A 110 -6.88 2.24 -1.31
N THR A 111 -7.40 1.01 -1.33
CA THR A 111 -7.51 0.11 -0.16
C THR A 111 -6.98 -1.27 -0.50
N VAL A 112 -6.26 -1.86 0.45
CA VAL A 112 -5.88 -3.27 0.46
C VAL A 112 -6.46 -3.95 1.70
N ASP A 113 -6.69 -5.27 1.63
CA ASP A 113 -7.37 -6.03 2.67
C ASP A 113 -6.56 -7.27 3.04
N MET A 114 -6.04 -7.30 4.26
CA MET A 114 -5.15 -8.34 4.74
C MET A 114 -5.93 -9.49 5.38
N PHE A 115 -5.67 -10.72 4.94
CA PHE A 115 -6.27 -11.89 5.59
C PHE A 115 -5.54 -12.21 6.90
N MET A 116 -6.31 -12.39 7.97
CA MET A 116 -5.88 -12.86 9.29
C MET A 116 -6.86 -13.94 9.76
N GLU A 117 -6.35 -15.05 10.32
CA GLU A 117 -7.22 -16.14 10.81
C GLU A 117 -7.98 -15.76 12.09
N ASP A 118 -7.34 -14.94 12.93
CA ASP A 118 -7.89 -14.54 14.22
C ASP A 118 -8.77 -13.29 14.09
N TYR A 119 -10.04 -13.42 14.49
CA TYR A 119 -11.00 -12.31 14.48
C TYR A 119 -10.56 -11.13 15.35
N ASP A 120 -10.03 -11.41 16.57
CA ASP A 120 -9.60 -10.37 17.49
C ASP A 120 -8.37 -9.63 16.94
N ALA A 121 -7.46 -10.33 16.25
CA ALA A 121 -6.34 -9.72 15.55
C ALA A 121 -6.83 -8.80 14.42
N CYS A 122 -7.86 -9.18 13.66
CA CYS A 122 -8.49 -8.31 12.66
C CYS A 122 -9.06 -7.03 13.27
N ILE A 123 -9.75 -7.15 14.40
CA ILE A 123 -10.32 -5.99 15.12
C ILE A 123 -9.21 -5.08 15.64
N GLN A 124 -8.13 -5.62 16.19
CA GLN A 124 -6.97 -4.86 16.66
C GLN A 124 -6.22 -4.18 15.52
N TRP A 125 -6.12 -4.83 14.36
CA TRP A 125 -5.54 -4.21 13.16
C TRP A 125 -6.33 -2.97 12.76
N GLY A 126 -7.64 -3.10 12.68
CA GLY A 126 -8.56 -2.02 12.32
C GLY A 126 -8.34 -1.50 10.91
N ARG A 127 -8.30 -0.20 10.78
CA ARG A 127 -8.03 0.53 9.53
C ARG A 127 -6.83 1.42 9.75
N ARG A 128 -5.81 1.30 8.92
CA ARG A 128 -4.60 2.12 9.03
C ARG A 128 -4.01 2.41 7.68
N ASP A 129 -3.34 3.55 7.58
CA ASP A 129 -2.55 3.88 6.40
C ASP A 129 -1.29 3.02 6.34
N VAL A 130 -0.96 2.57 5.15
CA VAL A 130 0.28 1.83 4.84
C VAL A 130 0.88 2.38 3.55
N TYR A 131 2.15 2.05 3.30
CA TYR A 131 2.71 2.12 1.97
C TYR A 131 2.65 0.75 1.32
N VAL A 132 2.24 0.70 0.06
CA VAL A 132 2.14 -0.51 -0.75
C VAL A 132 3.01 -0.37 -1.97
N GLN A 133 3.81 -1.39 -2.26
CA GLN A 133 4.53 -1.50 -3.53
C GLN A 133 4.10 -2.78 -4.23
N ILE A 134 3.57 -2.64 -5.44
CA ILE A 134 3.13 -3.76 -6.26
C ILE A 134 4.27 -4.20 -7.16
N ILE A 135 4.65 -5.46 -7.06
CA ILE A 135 5.73 -6.09 -7.83
C ILE A 135 5.10 -7.09 -8.80
N ASP A 136 5.48 -7.03 -10.07
CA ASP A 136 5.01 -8.01 -11.05
C ASP A 136 5.42 -9.42 -10.62
N GLY A 137 4.43 -10.29 -10.42
CA GLY A 137 4.65 -11.70 -10.06
C GLY A 137 5.10 -12.58 -11.24
N LYS A 138 5.18 -12.01 -12.43
CA LYS A 138 5.65 -12.69 -13.63
C LYS A 138 7.16 -12.54 -13.77
N GLY A 139 7.87 -13.21 -12.86
CA GLY A 139 9.30 -13.39 -13.00
C GLY A 139 9.63 -14.62 -13.81
#